data_cc311e75bab3db8623852260b7095f8a
#
_entry.id   cc311e75bab3db8623852260b7095f8a
#
_cell.length_a   1.000
_cell.length_b   1.000
_cell.length_c   1.000
_cell.angle_alpha   90.00
_cell.angle_beta   90.00
_cell.angle_gamma   90.00
#
_symmetry.space_group_name_H-M   'P 1'
#
loop_
_entity.id
_entity.type
_entity.pdbx_description
1 polymer ?
#
loop_
_entity_poly.entity_id
_entity_poly.type
_entity_poly.pdbx_seq_one_letter_code
_entity_poly.pdbx_strand_id
1 'polypeptide(L)'
;MLLFLLSAVYPVRSANLFFSPRVPHAGSLIDVEARPGPQPPCEKEPVPAYPQLGEPALVQSWSKSDLGRDWKPPTCTGWTEEGFSTLVTIAARFPYTSEAEGLLRHIGAISQLAGIRYWSTTHKQWRTLIMNAYALTDSKPAQHREDFTPNEMKEGKVLYFEQFDKLTGKATYRMHIVEASASRLVFEVENVSTMRYYFLPILHPGELQSMYFLDRESDKVWRYYSIVRTGKNANGLIAGNDSSSVNRAVAFYRSLVGIPTTQEPPGR
;
A
#
# COMPACT_ATOMS: atom_id res chain seq x y z
N MET A 1 48.65 -29.57 22.75
CA MET A 1 48.82 -30.09 24.11
C MET A 1 47.41 -30.32 24.67
N LEU A 2 47.06 -31.59 24.69
CA LEU A 2 46.26 -32.43 25.56
C LEU A 2 44.80 -31.98 25.81
N LEU A 3 43.92 -32.65 25.23
CA LEU A 3 42.93 -33.69 25.61
C LEU A 3 42.58 -33.76 27.11
N PHE A 4 41.26 -33.67 27.40
CA PHE A 4 40.59 -34.58 28.33
C PHE A 4 39.13 -34.80 27.91
N LEU A 5 38.86 -36.04 27.49
CA LEU A 5 37.54 -36.68 27.37
C LEU A 5 37.07 -37.13 28.76
N LEU A 6 35.82 -36.84 29.10
CA LEU A 6 35.15 -37.55 30.21
C LEU A 6 33.78 -38.01 29.73
N SER A 7 33.72 -39.34 29.54
CA SER A 7 32.52 -40.12 29.29
C SER A 7 31.72 -40.29 30.55
N ALA A 8 30.45 -39.85 30.58
CA ALA A 8 29.51 -40.24 31.63
C ALA A 8 28.47 -41.21 31.05
N VAL A 9 28.53 -42.43 31.53
CA VAL A 9 27.57 -43.51 31.30
C VAL A 9 26.40 -43.32 32.26
N TYR A 10 25.16 -43.18 31.73
CA TYR A 10 23.94 -43.26 32.56
C TYR A 10 23.15 -44.52 32.22
N PRO A 11 22.55 -45.18 33.21
CA PRO A 11 21.89 -46.48 33.04
C PRO A 11 20.48 -46.29 32.45
N VAL A 12 20.14 -47.19 31.54
CA VAL A 12 18.81 -47.38 30.95
C VAL A 12 17.86 -47.86 32.02
N ARG A 13 16.84 -47.04 32.33
CA ARG A 13 15.66 -47.49 33.09
C ARG A 13 14.54 -47.81 32.12
N SER A 14 14.13 -49.05 32.11
CA SER A 14 12.93 -49.56 31.44
C SER A 14 11.69 -48.90 32.08
N ALA A 15 10.94 -48.15 31.32
CA ALA A 15 9.63 -47.62 31.71
C ALA A 15 8.52 -48.38 30.98
N ASN A 16 7.62 -48.97 31.77
CA ASN A 16 6.46 -49.73 31.36
C ASN A 16 5.52 -48.89 30.47
N LEU A 17 5.16 -49.46 29.33
CA LEU A 17 4.14 -48.95 28.42
C LEU A 17 2.75 -49.22 29.03
N PHE A 18 2.14 -48.22 29.64
CA PHE A 18 0.69 -48.17 29.85
C PHE A 18 0.03 -47.58 28.59
N PHE A 19 -0.66 -48.41 27.86
CA PHE A 19 -1.56 -47.99 26.80
C PHE A 19 -2.79 -47.34 27.41
N SER A 20 -2.89 -46.02 27.37
CA SER A 20 -4.14 -45.30 27.60
C SER A 20 -4.87 -45.13 26.26
N PRO A 21 -6.18 -45.43 26.16
CA PRO A 21 -6.92 -45.22 24.94
C PRO A 21 -7.01 -43.71 24.68
N ARG A 22 -6.49 -43.26 23.52
CA ARG A 22 -6.69 -41.90 23.05
C ARG A 22 -8.16 -41.69 22.74
N VAL A 23 -8.80 -40.88 23.55
CA VAL A 23 -10.08 -40.23 23.19
C VAL A 23 -9.77 -39.30 21.99
N PRO A 24 -10.51 -39.40 20.87
CA PRO A 24 -10.35 -38.44 19.80
C PRO A 24 -10.83 -37.09 20.33
N HIS A 25 -9.92 -36.17 20.55
CA HIS A 25 -10.27 -34.76 20.69
C HIS A 25 -10.82 -34.32 19.34
N ALA A 26 -12.14 -34.14 19.28
CA ALA A 26 -12.77 -33.33 18.27
C ALA A 26 -12.14 -31.95 18.39
N GLY A 27 -11.16 -31.66 17.52
CA GLY A 27 -10.59 -30.34 17.39
C GLY A 27 -11.72 -29.42 16.97
N SER A 28 -12.21 -28.62 17.88
CA SER A 28 -13.01 -27.46 17.54
C SER A 28 -12.18 -26.65 16.54
N LEU A 29 -12.61 -26.64 15.30
CA LEU A 29 -12.17 -25.62 14.33
C LEU A 29 -12.61 -24.29 14.95
N ILE A 30 -11.65 -23.59 15.56
CA ILE A 30 -11.85 -22.19 15.91
C ILE A 30 -12.01 -21.52 14.54
N ASP A 31 -13.25 -21.23 14.16
CA ASP A 31 -13.53 -20.32 13.05
C ASP A 31 -12.89 -19.00 13.45
N VAL A 32 -11.73 -18.72 12.88
CA VAL A 32 -11.09 -17.40 13.00
C VAL A 32 -12.03 -16.45 12.28
N GLU A 33 -12.80 -15.70 13.04
CA GLU A 33 -13.73 -14.71 12.51
C GLU A 33 -12.96 -13.77 11.57
N ALA A 34 -13.34 -13.79 10.29
CA ALA A 34 -12.67 -13.00 9.28
C ALA A 34 -12.72 -11.51 9.64
N ARG A 35 -11.60 -10.84 9.61
CA ARG A 35 -11.50 -9.41 9.88
C ARG A 35 -12.31 -8.63 8.83
N PRO A 36 -13.09 -7.59 9.24
CA PRO A 36 -13.75 -6.73 8.26
C PRO A 36 -12.75 -6.21 7.22
N GLY A 37 -13.10 -6.32 5.95
CA GLY A 37 -12.26 -5.88 4.86
C GLY A 37 -12.20 -4.35 4.75
N PRO A 38 -11.38 -3.83 3.81
CA PRO A 38 -11.30 -2.40 3.55
C PRO A 38 -12.65 -1.81 3.12
N GLN A 39 -12.96 -0.64 3.62
CA GLN A 39 -14.19 0.09 3.38
C GLN A 39 -13.87 1.46 2.79
N PRO A 40 -13.59 1.59 1.49
CA PRO A 40 -13.39 2.88 0.85
C PRO A 40 -14.71 3.69 0.86
N PRO A 41 -14.63 5.02 0.79
CA PRO A 41 -15.80 5.90 0.75
C PRO A 41 -16.44 5.89 -0.65
N CYS A 42 -16.98 4.72 -1.04
CA CYS A 42 -17.87 4.63 -2.17
C CYS A 42 -19.17 5.37 -1.82
N GLU A 43 -19.97 5.76 -2.81
CA GLU A 43 -21.19 6.56 -2.60
C GLU A 43 -22.23 5.95 -1.63
N LYS A 44 -22.09 4.65 -1.33
CA LYS A 44 -22.98 3.94 -0.42
C LYS A 44 -22.22 3.52 0.83
N GLU A 45 -22.80 3.87 1.99
CA GLU A 45 -22.28 3.45 3.30
C GLU A 45 -21.91 1.96 3.37
N PRO A 46 -20.94 1.57 4.23
CA PRO A 46 -20.43 2.31 5.37
C PRO A 46 -19.30 3.28 5.02
N VAL A 47 -19.31 4.44 5.69
CA VAL A 47 -18.23 5.42 5.61
C VAL A 47 -17.03 4.93 6.42
N PRO A 48 -15.79 5.02 5.91
CA PRO A 48 -14.60 4.67 6.68
C PRO A 48 -14.53 5.44 8.00
N ALA A 49 -13.99 4.81 9.03
CA ALA A 49 -13.64 5.52 10.25
C ALA A 49 -12.45 6.45 9.97
N TYR A 50 -12.64 7.74 10.17
CA TYR A 50 -11.57 8.73 10.07
C TYR A 50 -11.14 9.17 11.47
N PRO A 51 -9.83 9.21 11.79
CA PRO A 51 -9.33 9.78 13.04
C PRO A 51 -9.67 11.28 13.11
N GLN A 52 -9.64 11.86 14.30
CA GLN A 52 -9.86 13.30 14.46
C GLN A 52 -8.73 14.09 13.78
N LEU A 53 -9.02 15.37 13.45
CA LEU A 53 -8.00 16.25 12.90
C LEU A 53 -6.84 16.41 13.89
N GLY A 54 -5.62 16.20 13.43
CA GLY A 54 -4.41 16.23 14.26
C GLY A 54 -4.03 14.88 14.86
N GLU A 55 -4.89 13.87 14.83
CA GLU A 55 -4.53 12.51 15.19
C GLU A 55 -3.73 11.81 14.08
N PRO A 56 -2.93 10.80 14.43
CA PRO A 56 -2.25 9.98 13.44
C PRO A 56 -3.24 9.31 12.47
N ALA A 57 -2.82 9.16 11.21
CA ALA A 57 -3.61 8.43 10.22
C ALA A 57 -3.88 6.99 10.68
N LEU A 58 -5.10 6.52 10.46
CA LEU A 58 -5.47 5.12 10.66
C LEU A 58 -4.92 4.31 9.49
N VAL A 59 -3.98 3.42 9.78
CA VAL A 59 -3.34 2.54 8.78
C VAL A 59 -3.71 1.10 9.07
N GLN A 60 -4.23 0.42 8.08
CA GLN A 60 -4.61 -0.99 8.18
C GLN A 60 -4.02 -1.78 7.02
N SER A 61 -3.70 -3.05 7.24
CA SER A 61 -3.24 -3.96 6.20
C SER A 61 -3.91 -5.32 6.34
N TRP A 62 -4.09 -5.99 5.22
CA TRP A 62 -4.65 -7.33 5.12
C TRP A 62 -3.80 -8.16 4.17
N SER A 63 -3.54 -9.38 4.58
CA SER A 63 -3.20 -10.48 3.69
C SER A 63 -4.49 -11.19 3.23
N LYS A 64 -4.40 -12.07 2.25
CA LYS A 64 -5.58 -12.83 1.79
C LYS A 64 -6.18 -13.69 2.89
N SER A 65 -5.39 -14.16 3.85
CA SER A 65 -5.87 -14.97 4.98
C SER A 65 -6.65 -14.18 6.02
N ASP A 66 -6.51 -12.85 6.06
CA ASP A 66 -7.23 -11.99 7.01
C ASP A 66 -8.67 -11.73 6.58
N LEU A 67 -8.98 -11.96 5.31
CA LEU A 67 -10.30 -11.74 4.72
C LEU A 67 -11.00 -13.07 4.46
N GLY A 68 -12.31 -13.10 4.62
CA GLY A 68 -13.11 -14.30 4.33
C GLY A 68 -13.00 -14.73 2.86
N ARG A 69 -13.34 -16.00 2.58
CA ARG A 69 -13.26 -16.57 1.22
C ARG A 69 -14.11 -15.83 0.20
N ASP A 70 -15.22 -15.26 0.67
CA ASP A 70 -16.22 -14.57 -0.17
C ASP A 70 -15.97 -13.07 -0.27
N TRP A 71 -14.84 -12.59 0.26
CA TRP A 71 -14.49 -11.18 0.15
C TRP A 71 -14.28 -10.79 -1.32
N LYS A 72 -14.94 -9.70 -1.70
CA LYS A 72 -14.80 -9.10 -3.04
C LYS A 72 -14.24 -7.68 -2.91
N PRO A 73 -13.47 -7.24 -3.92
CA PRO A 73 -13.04 -5.86 -3.99
C PRO A 73 -14.25 -4.92 -3.95
N PRO A 74 -14.16 -3.78 -3.25
CA PRO A 74 -15.20 -2.77 -3.26
C PRO A 74 -15.50 -2.30 -4.68
N THR A 75 -16.77 -2.18 -5.04
CA THR A 75 -17.21 -1.91 -6.42
C THR A 75 -16.65 -0.62 -7.01
N CYS A 76 -16.46 0.42 -6.18
CA CYS A 76 -15.92 1.69 -6.63
C CYS A 76 -14.42 1.65 -6.95
N THR A 77 -13.71 0.56 -6.67
CA THR A 77 -12.32 0.41 -7.08
C THR A 77 -12.17 -0.01 -8.53
N GLY A 78 -13.24 -0.50 -9.16
CA GLY A 78 -13.17 -1.06 -10.51
C GLY A 78 -12.35 -2.35 -10.61
N TRP A 79 -11.85 -2.88 -9.52
CA TRP A 79 -11.03 -4.09 -9.51
C TRP A 79 -11.90 -5.33 -9.76
N THR A 80 -11.56 -6.09 -10.77
CA THR A 80 -12.29 -7.28 -11.19
C THR A 80 -11.71 -8.57 -10.62
N GLU A 81 -10.42 -8.57 -10.24
CA GLU A 81 -9.73 -9.73 -9.70
C GLU A 81 -9.77 -9.75 -8.17
N GLU A 82 -10.12 -10.90 -7.61
CA GLU A 82 -10.14 -11.14 -6.15
C GLU A 82 -8.75 -11.46 -5.58
N GLY A 83 -7.78 -11.75 -6.45
CA GLY A 83 -6.44 -12.16 -6.04
C GLY A 83 -5.55 -10.98 -5.67
N PHE A 84 -5.00 -11.01 -4.44
CA PHE A 84 -4.00 -10.06 -3.97
C PHE A 84 -3.05 -10.76 -2.99
N SER A 85 -1.86 -10.19 -2.83
CA SER A 85 -0.93 -10.58 -1.76
C SER A 85 -1.11 -9.70 -0.53
N THR A 86 -1.23 -8.39 -0.74
CA THR A 86 -1.37 -7.40 0.34
C THR A 86 -2.34 -6.31 -0.07
N LEU A 87 -3.18 -5.90 0.87
CA LEU A 87 -3.96 -4.66 0.82
C LEU A 87 -3.50 -3.75 1.96
N VAL A 88 -3.38 -2.46 1.66
CA VAL A 88 -3.08 -1.42 2.66
C VAL A 88 -4.09 -0.30 2.50
N THR A 89 -4.69 0.15 3.60
CA THR A 89 -5.52 1.36 3.60
C THR A 89 -4.97 2.40 4.55
N ILE A 90 -5.19 3.65 4.20
CA ILE A 90 -4.90 4.81 5.04
C ILE A 90 -6.12 5.70 5.07
N ALA A 91 -6.62 6.03 6.26
CA ALA A 91 -7.67 7.01 6.46
C ALA A 91 -7.17 8.13 7.37
N ALA A 92 -7.41 9.38 6.99
CA ALA A 92 -6.93 10.54 7.75
C ALA A 92 -7.80 11.78 7.50
N ARG A 93 -7.73 12.73 8.44
CA ARG A 93 -8.11 14.12 8.22
C ARG A 93 -6.86 14.97 8.15
N PHE A 94 -6.84 15.94 7.25
CA PHE A 94 -5.72 16.86 7.14
C PHE A 94 -6.22 18.31 6.90
N PRO A 95 -5.49 19.30 7.42
CA PRO A 95 -5.84 20.69 7.18
C PRO A 95 -5.46 21.07 5.74
N TYR A 96 -6.40 21.66 5.03
CA TYR A 96 -6.15 22.21 3.71
C TYR A 96 -7.11 23.36 3.43
N THR A 97 -6.55 24.53 3.16
CA THR A 97 -7.31 25.78 3.04
C THR A 97 -7.48 26.28 1.60
N SER A 98 -6.75 25.68 0.66
CA SER A 98 -6.90 26.00 -0.75
C SER A 98 -8.06 25.21 -1.36
N GLU A 99 -8.51 25.63 -2.54
CA GLU A 99 -9.55 24.93 -3.27
C GLU A 99 -9.06 23.60 -3.87
N ALA A 100 -9.99 22.78 -4.35
CA ALA A 100 -9.72 21.49 -4.98
C ALA A 100 -8.69 21.58 -6.13
N GLU A 101 -8.67 22.69 -6.88
CA GLU A 101 -7.68 22.92 -7.93
C GLU A 101 -6.25 22.96 -7.39
N GLY A 102 -6.05 23.50 -6.18
CA GLY A 102 -4.76 23.46 -5.50
C GLY A 102 -4.31 22.03 -5.17
N LEU A 103 -5.25 21.15 -4.74
CA LEU A 103 -4.97 19.73 -4.54
C LEU A 103 -4.64 19.04 -5.87
N LEU A 104 -5.39 19.29 -6.93
CA LEU A 104 -5.09 18.75 -8.26
C LEU A 104 -3.70 19.17 -8.72
N ARG A 105 -3.33 20.43 -8.54
CA ARG A 105 -1.96 20.90 -8.84
C ARG A 105 -0.91 20.14 -8.04
N HIS A 106 -1.16 19.90 -6.77
CA HIS A 106 -0.25 19.15 -5.92
C HIS A 106 -0.15 17.67 -6.31
N ILE A 107 -1.28 17.03 -6.60
CA ILE A 107 -1.32 15.64 -7.11
C ILE A 107 -0.63 15.53 -8.47
N GLY A 108 -0.80 16.54 -9.34
CA GLY A 108 -0.21 16.61 -10.67
C GLY A 108 1.29 16.95 -10.68
N ALA A 109 1.84 17.41 -9.56
CA ALA A 109 3.25 17.75 -9.42
C ALA A 109 4.12 16.48 -9.31
N ILE A 110 4.17 15.72 -10.39
CA ILE A 110 4.85 14.40 -10.46
C ILE A 110 6.33 14.51 -10.14
N SER A 111 6.99 15.60 -10.59
CA SER A 111 8.40 15.84 -10.28
C SER A 111 8.70 15.91 -8.78
N GLN A 112 7.73 16.35 -7.97
CA GLN A 112 7.85 16.45 -6.51
C GLN A 112 7.79 15.10 -5.78
N LEU A 113 7.45 14.01 -6.46
CA LEU A 113 7.57 12.66 -5.91
C LEU A 113 9.04 12.26 -5.73
N ALA A 114 9.97 12.90 -6.46
CA ALA A 114 11.40 12.69 -6.27
C ALA A 114 11.82 13.09 -4.84
N GLY A 115 12.61 12.23 -4.22
CA GLY A 115 13.09 12.47 -2.85
C GLY A 115 12.15 11.95 -1.75
N ILE A 116 10.96 11.45 -2.05
CA ILE A 116 10.09 10.78 -1.05
C ILE A 116 10.92 9.70 -0.34
N ARG A 117 10.83 9.70 0.98
CA ARG A 117 11.54 8.73 1.83
C ARG A 117 10.56 7.88 2.61
N TYR A 118 10.95 6.63 2.86
CA TYR A 118 10.20 5.68 3.68
C TYR A 118 11.11 5.02 4.71
N TRP A 119 10.52 4.52 5.79
CA TRP A 119 11.26 3.72 6.76
C TRP A 119 11.42 2.29 6.24
N SER A 120 12.65 1.87 6.04
CA SER A 120 12.97 0.49 5.66
C SER A 120 13.07 -0.37 6.91
N THR A 121 12.12 -1.26 7.14
CA THR A 121 12.12 -2.18 8.29
C THR A 121 13.28 -3.16 8.24
N THR A 122 13.68 -3.59 7.03
CA THR A 122 14.82 -4.49 6.81
C THR A 122 16.15 -3.82 7.15
N HIS A 123 16.34 -2.54 6.77
CA HIS A 123 17.59 -1.81 6.99
C HIS A 123 17.56 -0.95 8.25
N LYS A 124 16.39 -0.81 8.92
CA LYS A 124 16.18 0.03 10.11
C LYS A 124 16.67 1.46 9.91
N GLN A 125 16.35 2.05 8.76
CA GLN A 125 16.73 3.41 8.42
C GLN A 125 15.79 4.05 7.40
N TRP A 126 15.78 5.38 7.35
CA TRP A 126 15.11 6.14 6.30
C TRP A 126 15.84 5.97 4.97
N ARG A 127 15.11 5.57 3.92
CA ARG A 127 15.64 5.41 2.56
C ARG A 127 14.81 6.19 1.56
N THR A 128 15.45 6.69 0.54
CA THR A 128 14.76 7.29 -0.59
C THR A 128 13.96 6.20 -1.32
N LEU A 129 12.66 6.43 -1.48
CA LEU A 129 11.76 5.57 -2.23
C LEU A 129 11.83 5.92 -3.73
N ILE A 130 11.54 7.16 -4.06
CA ILE A 130 11.52 7.66 -5.44
C ILE A 130 12.75 8.53 -5.68
N MET A 131 13.59 8.12 -6.64
CA MET A 131 14.79 8.85 -7.02
C MET A 131 14.47 9.98 -8.00
N ASN A 132 13.63 9.68 -9.00
CA ASN A 132 13.15 10.62 -10.00
C ASN A 132 11.73 10.27 -10.40
N ALA A 133 10.95 11.26 -10.81
CA ALA A 133 9.62 11.07 -11.36
C ALA A 133 9.35 12.12 -12.44
N TYR A 134 8.64 11.75 -13.48
CA TYR A 134 8.34 12.59 -14.65
C TYR A 134 6.94 12.30 -15.18
N ALA A 135 6.17 13.32 -15.43
CA ALA A 135 4.98 13.20 -16.24
C ALA A 135 5.36 12.86 -17.70
N LEU A 136 4.48 12.19 -18.41
CA LEU A 136 4.68 11.85 -19.83
C LEU A 136 3.75 12.68 -20.71
N THR A 137 4.23 12.98 -21.90
CA THR A 137 3.39 13.58 -22.95
C THR A 137 2.52 12.51 -23.62
N ASP A 138 1.43 12.93 -24.25
CA ASP A 138 0.57 12.04 -25.06
C ASP A 138 1.19 11.70 -26.43
N SER A 139 2.35 12.27 -26.76
CA SER A 139 3.07 12.03 -28.01
C SER A 139 3.60 10.60 -28.10
N LYS A 140 3.77 10.10 -29.32
CA LYS A 140 4.40 8.80 -29.60
C LYS A 140 5.71 9.02 -30.36
N PRO A 141 6.87 8.67 -29.79
CA PRO A 141 7.07 8.17 -28.42
C PRO A 141 6.79 9.23 -27.36
N ALA A 142 6.33 8.79 -26.17
CA ALA A 142 6.10 9.68 -25.06
C ALA A 142 7.41 10.30 -24.57
N GLN A 143 7.37 11.59 -24.25
CA GLN A 143 8.51 12.35 -23.77
C GLN A 143 8.31 12.75 -22.32
N HIS A 144 9.41 12.88 -21.59
CA HIS A 144 9.37 13.38 -20.22
C HIS A 144 9.01 14.85 -20.19
N ARG A 145 8.18 15.23 -19.23
CA ARG A 145 7.92 16.59 -18.78
C ARG A 145 7.81 16.59 -17.25
N GLU A 146 7.88 17.75 -16.64
CA GLU A 146 7.92 17.82 -15.19
C GLU A 146 6.61 17.34 -14.55
N ASP A 147 5.48 17.99 -14.88
CA ASP A 147 4.24 17.89 -14.15
C ASP A 147 3.01 17.87 -15.06
N PHE A 148 1.86 17.47 -14.50
CA PHE A 148 0.55 17.69 -15.08
C PHE A 148 -0.05 19.00 -14.56
N THR A 149 -0.82 19.66 -15.41
CA THR A 149 -1.60 20.83 -15.02
C THR A 149 -3.00 20.41 -14.53
N PRO A 150 -3.67 21.20 -13.65
CA PRO A 150 -5.05 20.91 -13.26
C PRO A 150 -6.02 20.79 -14.44
N ASN A 151 -5.79 21.54 -15.51
CA ASN A 151 -6.61 21.47 -16.73
C ASN A 151 -6.53 20.11 -17.45
N GLU A 152 -5.45 19.37 -17.27
CA GLU A 152 -5.29 18.01 -17.81
C GLU A 152 -5.90 16.97 -16.91
N MET A 153 -6.04 17.26 -15.60
CA MET A 153 -6.54 16.35 -14.58
C MET A 153 -8.06 16.45 -14.40
N LYS A 154 -8.80 16.45 -15.51
CA LYS A 154 -10.26 16.46 -15.52
C LYS A 154 -10.82 15.05 -15.40
N GLU A 155 -12.03 14.94 -14.90
CA GLU A 155 -12.78 13.67 -14.82
C GLU A 155 -12.73 12.89 -16.15
N GLY A 156 -12.52 11.58 -16.06
CA GLY A 156 -12.37 10.66 -17.18
C GLY A 156 -11.01 10.70 -17.89
N LYS A 157 -10.10 11.60 -17.51
CA LYS A 157 -8.77 11.69 -18.13
C LYS A 157 -7.84 10.59 -17.63
N VAL A 158 -7.07 10.07 -18.58
CA VAL A 158 -6.00 9.09 -18.32
C VAL A 158 -4.65 9.76 -18.64
N LEU A 159 -3.76 9.72 -17.68
CA LEU A 159 -2.44 10.35 -17.73
C LEU A 159 -1.37 9.29 -17.43
N TYR A 160 -0.17 9.48 -17.95
CA TYR A 160 0.93 8.54 -17.75
C TYR A 160 2.13 9.27 -17.14
N PHE A 161 2.82 8.59 -16.23
CA PHE A 161 4.05 9.10 -15.64
C PHE A 161 5.04 7.97 -15.37
N GLU A 162 6.29 8.32 -15.20
CA GLU A 162 7.37 7.39 -14.85
C GLU A 162 7.92 7.73 -13.49
N GLN A 163 8.26 6.69 -12.74
CA GLN A 163 9.03 6.79 -11.50
C GLN A 163 10.27 5.92 -11.60
N PHE A 164 11.32 6.36 -10.97
CA PHE A 164 12.53 5.58 -10.75
C PHE A 164 12.65 5.30 -9.25
N ASP A 165 12.30 4.08 -8.85
CA ASP A 165 12.46 3.57 -7.48
C ASP A 165 13.85 2.91 -7.37
N LYS A 166 14.52 3.11 -6.24
CA LYS A 166 15.86 2.55 -6.01
C LYS A 166 15.89 1.01 -6.02
N LEU A 167 14.77 0.37 -5.67
CA LEU A 167 14.67 -1.09 -5.60
C LEU A 167 14.22 -1.70 -6.93
N THR A 168 13.19 -1.09 -7.53
CA THR A 168 12.48 -1.67 -8.69
C THR A 168 12.88 -1.04 -10.02
N GLY A 169 13.78 -0.06 -9.97
CA GLY A 169 14.20 0.67 -11.17
C GLY A 169 13.08 1.55 -11.73
N LYS A 170 13.08 1.68 -13.05
CA LYS A 170 12.12 2.49 -13.80
C LYS A 170 10.80 1.73 -13.95
N ALA A 171 9.69 2.40 -13.66
CA ALA A 171 8.34 1.91 -13.88
C ALA A 171 7.44 3.01 -14.44
N THR A 172 6.58 2.64 -15.37
CA THR A 172 5.53 3.52 -15.94
C THR A 172 4.22 3.22 -15.25
N TYR A 173 3.52 4.29 -14.92
CA TYR A 173 2.22 4.25 -14.26
C TYR A 173 1.15 4.95 -15.11
N ARG A 174 -0.07 4.46 -15.00
CA ARG A 174 -1.28 5.10 -15.49
C ARG A 174 -2.00 5.73 -14.30
N MET A 175 -2.38 6.99 -14.44
CA MET A 175 -3.29 7.70 -13.52
C MET A 175 -4.59 7.96 -14.26
N HIS A 176 -5.71 7.52 -13.70
CA HIS A 176 -7.04 7.81 -14.22
C HIS A 176 -7.78 8.69 -13.21
N ILE A 177 -8.26 9.84 -13.65
CA ILE A 177 -9.05 10.76 -12.84
C ILE A 177 -10.51 10.31 -12.94
N VAL A 178 -11.01 9.70 -11.85
CA VAL A 178 -12.36 9.14 -11.77
C VAL A 178 -13.38 10.24 -11.50
N GLU A 179 -13.05 11.16 -10.60
CA GLU A 179 -13.88 12.31 -10.24
C GLU A 179 -12.98 13.51 -9.91
N ALA A 180 -13.37 14.69 -10.37
CA ALA A 180 -12.70 15.95 -10.08
C ALA A 180 -13.71 17.06 -9.88
N SER A 181 -14.22 17.22 -8.66
CA SER A 181 -15.18 18.26 -8.27
C SER A 181 -14.60 19.20 -7.21
N ALA A 182 -15.31 20.27 -6.88
CA ALA A 182 -14.89 21.20 -5.84
C ALA A 182 -14.85 20.57 -4.42
N SER A 183 -15.57 19.48 -4.23
CA SER A 183 -15.69 18.82 -2.91
C SER A 183 -15.12 17.40 -2.87
N ARG A 184 -14.78 16.82 -4.03
CA ARG A 184 -14.32 15.43 -4.10
C ARG A 184 -13.35 15.22 -5.24
N LEU A 185 -12.23 14.57 -4.95
CA LEU A 185 -11.25 14.13 -5.93
C LEU A 185 -11.07 12.63 -5.75
N VAL A 186 -11.25 11.87 -6.84
CA VAL A 186 -11.02 10.42 -6.86
C VAL A 186 -10.13 10.09 -8.05
N PHE A 187 -9.04 9.40 -7.81
CA PHE A 187 -8.16 8.94 -8.87
C PHE A 187 -7.55 7.58 -8.55
N GLU A 188 -7.30 6.83 -9.59
CA GLU A 188 -6.59 5.55 -9.50
C GLU A 188 -5.19 5.66 -10.12
N VAL A 189 -4.27 4.85 -9.61
CA VAL A 189 -2.93 4.70 -10.16
C VAL A 189 -2.59 3.22 -10.25
N GLU A 190 -2.09 2.76 -11.40
CA GLU A 190 -1.59 1.40 -11.57
C GLU A 190 -0.28 1.38 -12.36
N ASN A 191 0.56 0.38 -12.10
CA ASN A 191 1.73 0.16 -12.95
C ASN A 191 1.29 -0.47 -14.28
N VAL A 192 1.75 0.12 -15.40
CA VAL A 192 1.51 -0.39 -16.76
C VAL A 192 2.76 -0.99 -17.39
N SER A 193 3.87 -0.97 -16.67
CA SER A 193 5.10 -1.66 -17.04
C SER A 193 5.50 -2.69 -15.99
N THR A 194 6.26 -3.70 -16.39
CA THR A 194 6.82 -4.68 -15.45
C THR A 194 7.84 -4.00 -14.55
N MET A 195 7.65 -4.14 -13.24
CA MET A 195 8.63 -3.71 -12.25
C MET A 195 9.62 -4.84 -11.97
N ARG A 196 10.90 -4.53 -11.87
CA ARG A 196 11.97 -5.53 -11.78
C ARG A 196 12.90 -5.22 -10.60
N TYR A 197 13.35 -6.27 -9.95
CA TYR A 197 14.51 -6.20 -9.06
C TYR A 197 15.70 -6.80 -9.79
N TYR A 198 16.63 -5.96 -10.23
CA TYR A 198 17.63 -6.31 -11.23
C TYR A 198 16.96 -6.87 -12.50
N PHE A 199 17.16 -8.14 -12.84
CA PHE A 199 16.55 -8.81 -14.00
C PHE A 199 15.27 -9.60 -13.65
N LEU A 200 14.96 -9.79 -12.36
CA LEU A 200 13.79 -10.57 -11.93
C LEU A 200 12.52 -9.72 -11.97
N PRO A 201 11.48 -10.12 -12.70
CA PRO A 201 10.18 -9.48 -12.62
C PRO A 201 9.60 -9.72 -11.22
N ILE A 202 9.13 -8.66 -10.58
CA ILE A 202 8.55 -8.71 -9.23
C ILE A 202 7.10 -8.27 -9.20
N LEU A 203 6.68 -7.44 -10.15
CA LEU A 203 5.29 -7.06 -10.41
C LEU A 203 5.09 -6.92 -11.91
N HIS A 204 4.05 -7.56 -12.41
CA HIS A 204 3.59 -7.40 -13.79
C HIS A 204 2.67 -6.16 -13.93
N PRO A 205 2.39 -5.69 -15.16
CA PRO A 205 1.40 -4.63 -15.36
C PRO A 205 0.08 -4.94 -14.66
N GLY A 206 -0.49 -3.94 -13.97
CA GLY A 206 -1.72 -4.07 -13.20
C GLY A 206 -1.60 -4.75 -11.83
N GLU A 207 -0.41 -5.18 -11.41
CA GLU A 207 -0.23 -5.84 -10.11
C GLU A 207 0.06 -4.88 -8.95
N LEU A 208 0.31 -3.60 -9.22
CA LEU A 208 0.31 -2.55 -8.20
C LEU A 208 -0.78 -1.54 -8.55
N GLN A 209 -1.85 -1.57 -7.79
CA GLN A 209 -3.00 -0.69 -8.01
C GLN A 209 -3.32 0.07 -6.73
N SER A 210 -3.70 1.32 -6.88
CA SER A 210 -4.11 2.15 -5.77
C SER A 210 -5.26 3.06 -6.16
N MET A 211 -6.18 3.30 -5.22
CA MET A 211 -7.21 4.31 -5.33
C MET A 211 -7.09 5.31 -4.20
N TYR A 212 -7.36 6.54 -4.54
CA TYR A 212 -7.29 7.69 -3.65
C TYR A 212 -8.61 8.43 -3.68
N PHE A 213 -9.12 8.74 -2.49
CA PHE A 213 -10.33 9.49 -2.28
C PHE A 213 -10.00 10.68 -1.38
N LEU A 214 -10.26 11.87 -1.84
CA LEU A 214 -10.11 13.11 -1.09
C LEU A 214 -11.46 13.80 -1.07
N ASP A 215 -12.05 13.90 0.12
CA ASP A 215 -13.36 14.51 0.33
C ASP A 215 -13.23 15.77 1.17
N ARG A 216 -13.79 16.89 0.70
CA ARG A 216 -13.84 18.14 1.47
C ARG A 216 -14.87 18.01 2.59
N GLU A 217 -14.42 18.00 3.83
CA GLU A 217 -15.30 17.94 5.00
C GLU A 217 -15.76 19.33 5.44
N SER A 218 -14.91 20.33 5.29
CA SER A 218 -15.19 21.73 5.55
C SER A 218 -14.24 22.63 4.75
N ASP A 219 -14.36 23.95 4.91
CA ASP A 219 -13.49 24.92 4.23
C ASP A 219 -12.00 24.78 4.58
N LYS A 220 -11.69 24.09 5.67
CA LYS A 220 -10.32 23.96 6.18
C LYS A 220 -9.87 22.53 6.39
N VAL A 221 -10.74 21.54 6.14
CA VAL A 221 -10.45 20.13 6.43
C VAL A 221 -10.86 19.26 5.27
N TRP A 222 -9.94 18.41 4.87
CA TRP A 222 -10.18 17.34 3.91
C TRP A 222 -9.96 15.99 4.57
N ARG A 223 -10.74 15.01 4.12
CA ARG A 223 -10.55 13.59 4.43
C ARG A 223 -9.72 12.96 3.31
N TYR A 224 -8.80 12.14 3.70
CA TYR A 224 -7.99 11.31 2.81
C TYR A 224 -8.29 9.84 3.07
N TYR A 225 -8.57 9.10 2.03
CA TYR A 225 -8.59 7.65 2.07
C TYR A 225 -7.80 7.11 0.89
N SER A 226 -6.96 6.12 1.13
CA SER A 226 -6.35 5.35 0.06
C SER A 226 -6.47 3.86 0.32
N ILE A 227 -6.57 3.11 -0.76
CA ILE A 227 -6.45 1.66 -0.76
C ILE A 227 -5.42 1.26 -1.81
N VAL A 228 -4.40 0.51 -1.38
CA VAL A 228 -3.32 0.02 -2.24
C VAL A 228 -3.37 -1.50 -2.26
N ARG A 229 -3.39 -2.07 -3.44
CA ARG A 229 -3.40 -3.51 -3.70
C ARG A 229 -2.12 -3.94 -4.40
N THR A 230 -1.48 -4.99 -3.88
CA THR A 230 -0.41 -5.71 -4.56
C THR A 230 -0.96 -7.04 -5.07
N GLY A 231 -0.75 -7.36 -6.34
CA GLY A 231 -1.31 -8.54 -7.00
C GLY A 231 -0.81 -9.87 -6.42
N LYS A 232 -1.54 -10.92 -6.70
CA LYS A 232 -1.29 -12.27 -6.16
C LYS A 232 0.04 -12.90 -6.60
N ASN A 233 0.55 -12.48 -7.76
CA ASN A 233 1.79 -13.01 -8.32
C ASN A 233 3.02 -12.20 -7.90
N ALA A 234 2.84 -11.19 -7.03
CA ALA A 234 3.95 -10.42 -6.49
C ALA A 234 4.99 -11.37 -5.89
N ASN A 235 6.24 -11.23 -6.34
CA ASN A 235 7.32 -12.06 -5.84
C ASN A 235 7.48 -11.88 -4.32
N GLY A 236 7.77 -12.96 -3.59
CA GLY A 236 7.92 -12.98 -2.13
C GLY A 236 8.91 -11.96 -1.56
N LEU A 237 9.80 -11.39 -2.39
CA LEU A 237 10.65 -10.25 -2.04
C LEU A 237 9.84 -8.97 -1.71
N ILE A 238 8.62 -8.87 -2.27
CA ILE A 238 7.68 -7.75 -1.99
C ILE A 238 6.53 -8.23 -1.13
N ALA A 239 5.93 -9.38 -1.46
CA ALA A 239 4.76 -9.94 -0.78
C ALA A 239 5.02 -10.39 0.66
N GLY A 240 6.26 -10.70 1.01
CA GLY A 240 6.63 -11.17 2.36
C GLY A 240 6.92 -10.06 3.37
N ASN A 241 6.72 -8.78 3.01
CA ASN A 241 7.05 -7.67 3.90
C ASN A 241 5.93 -6.62 3.95
N ASP A 242 4.84 -6.96 4.66
CA ASP A 242 3.67 -6.08 4.84
C ASP A 242 4.08 -4.72 5.42
N SER A 243 5.02 -4.70 6.37
CA SER A 243 5.54 -3.47 6.93
C SER A 243 6.22 -2.56 5.90
N SER A 244 6.87 -3.13 4.87
CA SER A 244 7.46 -2.33 3.79
C SER A 244 6.39 -1.71 2.89
N SER A 245 5.33 -2.45 2.59
CA SER A 245 4.18 -1.96 1.80
C SER A 245 3.45 -0.85 2.54
N VAL A 246 3.21 -1.04 3.84
CA VAL A 246 2.63 -0.02 4.73
C VAL A 246 3.48 1.25 4.74
N ASN A 247 4.79 1.13 4.97
CA ASN A 247 5.67 2.30 5.06
C ASN A 247 5.77 3.08 3.74
N ARG A 248 5.68 2.40 2.59
CA ARG A 248 5.62 3.04 1.27
C ARG A 248 4.29 3.79 1.09
N ALA A 249 3.16 3.17 1.42
CA ALA A 249 1.85 3.83 1.35
C ALA A 249 1.80 5.07 2.27
N VAL A 250 2.33 4.96 3.50
CA VAL A 250 2.44 6.09 4.44
C VAL A 250 3.34 7.21 3.89
N ALA A 251 4.43 6.87 3.19
CA ALA A 251 5.30 7.88 2.58
C ALA A 251 4.58 8.68 1.50
N PHE A 252 3.78 8.03 0.64
CA PHE A 252 2.95 8.72 -0.35
C PHE A 252 1.86 9.58 0.31
N TYR A 253 1.16 9.05 1.33
CA TYR A 253 0.21 9.83 2.11
C TYR A 253 0.84 11.10 2.67
N ARG A 254 1.96 10.98 3.37
CA ARG A 254 2.67 12.11 3.97
C ARG A 254 3.07 13.14 2.92
N SER A 255 3.60 12.69 1.80
CA SER A 255 3.94 13.56 0.68
C SER A 255 2.73 14.34 0.17
N LEU A 256 1.60 13.67 -0.01
CA LEU A 256 0.38 14.27 -0.55
C LEU A 256 -0.22 15.30 0.41
N VAL A 257 -0.18 15.06 1.71
CA VAL A 257 -0.75 15.99 2.71
C VAL A 257 0.26 17.02 3.26
N GLY A 258 1.48 17.05 2.70
CA GLY A 258 2.51 18.03 3.08
C GLY A 258 3.20 17.72 4.42
N ILE A 259 3.13 16.49 4.92
CA ILE A 259 3.87 16.04 6.10
C ILE A 259 5.27 15.59 5.66
N PRO A 260 6.36 15.97 6.35
CA PRO A 260 7.69 15.47 6.04
C PRO A 260 7.74 13.93 6.02
N THR A 261 8.20 13.35 4.92
CA THR A 261 8.17 11.89 4.74
C THR A 261 9.09 11.13 5.71
N THR A 262 9.99 11.86 6.37
CA THR A 262 10.87 11.34 7.44
C THR A 262 10.41 11.69 8.84
N GLN A 263 9.16 12.16 9.01
CA GLN A 263 8.63 12.47 10.35
C GLN A 263 8.52 11.21 11.20
N GLU A 264 8.98 11.30 12.45
CA GLU A 264 8.79 10.27 13.46
C GLU A 264 7.35 10.30 14.05
N PRO A 265 6.76 9.17 14.44
CA PRO A 265 7.31 7.82 14.26
C PRO A 265 7.24 7.38 12.79
N PRO A 266 8.05 6.39 12.37
CA PRO A 266 7.90 5.73 11.08
C PRO A 266 6.53 5.06 10.99
N GLY A 267 6.06 4.76 9.78
CA GLY A 267 4.71 4.26 9.54
C GLY A 267 4.38 2.96 10.28
N ARG A 268 5.19 1.94 10.20
CA ARG A 268 5.15 0.69 10.98
C ARG A 268 6.32 -0.23 10.58
#